data_6090ffcadaa6a91fb5045e0a1a151a48
#
_entry.id   6090ffcadaa6a91fb5045e0a1a151a48
#
_cell.length_a   1.000
_cell.length_b   1.000
_cell.length_c   1.000
_cell.angle_alpha   90.00
_cell.angle_beta   90.00
_cell.angle_gamma   90.00
#
_symmetry.space_group_name_H-M   'P 1'
#
loop_
_entity.id
_entity.type
_entity.pdbx_description
1 polymer ?
#
loop_
_entity_poly.entity_id
_entity_poly.type
_entity_poly.pdbx_seq_one_letter_code
_entity_poly.pdbx_strand_id
1 'polypeptide(L)'
;MTAFTDRIAGAPISWGVCEVPGWGWQLDAATVLSQMRDVGLAATEFGPEGFLPDDPTDKARTLADNGLRAVGGFVPVVLHEATHDPVPEIKKALEGFVAAGAGTLVLAAATGTDGYDARPVLDDAGWRTLLTHLDRLDRLAAQSGITATLHPHVGTMVETTDDVERVIDGSGIGLCLDTGHLLIGGADPVALAAGHARRIRHTHLKDVDVSWARRVQSGAVTYTEAVRQGMYRPLGQGDVDIAAIVGALEGAGYDGWYVLEQDTILPGPLGAGELGPIADVRASIEHLRALARSSA
;
A
#
# COMPACT_ATOMS: atom_id res chain seq x y z
N MET A 1 -18.18 12.85 12.04
CA MET A 1 -17.18 12.00 11.38
C MET A 1 -17.33 12.18 9.88
N THR A 2 -16.25 12.32 9.13
CA THR A 2 -16.26 12.37 7.67
C THR A 2 -16.72 11.01 7.15
N ALA A 3 -17.60 10.97 6.16
CA ALA A 3 -18.03 9.69 5.59
C ALA A 3 -16.82 8.92 5.04
N PHE A 4 -16.84 7.58 5.14
CA PHE A 4 -15.67 6.81 4.67
C PHE A 4 -15.44 7.02 3.16
N THR A 5 -16.49 7.29 2.39
CA THR A 5 -16.39 7.61 0.95
C THR A 5 -15.59 8.88 0.64
N ASP A 6 -15.46 9.80 1.61
CA ASP A 6 -14.64 11.02 1.47
C ASP A 6 -13.15 10.75 1.77
N ARG A 7 -12.85 9.55 2.24
CA ARG A 7 -11.52 9.07 2.62
C ARG A 7 -11.01 7.97 1.65
N ILE A 8 -11.54 7.93 0.43
CA ILE A 8 -11.04 7.06 -0.64
C ILE A 8 -9.92 7.79 -1.38
N ALA A 9 -8.79 7.13 -1.50
CA ALA A 9 -7.62 7.62 -2.22
C ALA A 9 -7.14 6.57 -3.25
N GLY A 10 -6.26 6.97 -4.15
CA GLY A 10 -5.60 6.06 -5.08
C GLY A 10 -4.12 5.90 -4.81
N ALA A 11 -3.52 4.91 -5.43
CA ALA A 11 -2.06 4.76 -5.51
C ALA A 11 -1.64 4.48 -6.96
N PRO A 12 -0.51 5.04 -7.42
CA PRO A 12 -0.04 4.91 -8.81
C PRO A 12 0.17 3.46 -9.27
N ILE A 13 0.40 2.51 -8.35
CA ILE A 13 0.54 1.08 -8.66
C ILE A 13 -0.71 0.51 -9.35
N SER A 14 -1.89 1.04 -9.07
CA SER A 14 -3.14 0.67 -9.76
C SER A 14 -3.10 1.01 -11.27
N TRP A 15 -2.20 1.90 -11.67
CA TRP A 15 -1.92 2.26 -13.05
C TRP A 15 -0.64 1.64 -13.62
N GLY A 16 -0.08 0.65 -12.92
CA GLY A 16 1.13 -0.06 -13.34
C GLY A 16 2.44 0.65 -12.99
N VAL A 17 2.39 1.73 -12.20
CA VAL A 17 3.59 2.48 -11.79
C VAL A 17 4.20 1.84 -10.55
N CYS A 18 5.40 1.28 -10.69
CA CYS A 18 6.07 0.49 -9.67
C CYS A 18 7.58 0.78 -9.66
N GLU A 19 8.21 0.65 -8.50
CA GLU A 19 9.66 0.82 -8.33
C GLU A 19 10.48 -0.37 -8.81
N VAL A 20 9.86 -1.55 -8.99
CA VAL A 20 10.56 -2.78 -9.36
C VAL A 20 11.05 -2.72 -10.81
N PRO A 21 12.36 -2.88 -11.06
CA PRO A 21 12.90 -2.92 -12.42
C PRO A 21 12.23 -4.00 -13.27
N GLY A 22 11.77 -3.65 -14.47
CA GLY A 22 11.13 -4.59 -15.38
C GLY A 22 9.70 -4.99 -15.02
N TRP A 23 9.05 -4.26 -14.11
CA TRP A 23 7.65 -4.51 -13.70
C TRP A 23 6.68 -4.51 -14.88
N GLY A 24 6.91 -3.68 -15.86
CA GLY A 24 6.09 -3.56 -17.08
C GLY A 24 6.16 -2.15 -17.65
N TRP A 25 5.21 -1.82 -18.52
CA TRP A 25 5.11 -0.47 -19.06
C TRP A 25 4.66 0.49 -17.97
N GLN A 26 5.39 1.60 -17.81
CA GLN A 26 5.10 2.63 -16.81
C GLN A 26 4.31 3.77 -17.45
N LEU A 27 3.13 4.08 -16.91
CA LEU A 27 2.39 5.28 -17.31
C LEU A 27 3.01 6.52 -16.65
N ASP A 28 2.99 7.64 -17.41
CA ASP A 28 3.49 8.92 -16.89
C ASP A 28 2.57 9.56 -15.86
N ALA A 29 3.14 10.44 -15.01
CA ALA A 29 2.41 11.08 -13.93
C ALA A 29 1.22 11.92 -14.43
N ALA A 30 1.36 12.62 -15.57
CA ALA A 30 0.29 13.47 -16.09
C ALA A 30 -0.94 12.63 -16.47
N THR A 31 -0.72 11.49 -17.13
CA THR A 31 -1.77 10.52 -17.46
C THR A 31 -2.44 9.98 -16.21
N VAL A 32 -1.65 9.47 -15.26
CA VAL A 32 -2.17 8.83 -14.03
C VAL A 32 -2.97 9.83 -13.19
N LEU A 33 -2.40 11.01 -12.90
CA LEU A 33 -3.06 12.02 -12.07
C LEU A 33 -4.34 12.58 -12.72
N SER A 34 -4.33 12.75 -14.06
CA SER A 34 -5.54 13.13 -14.80
C SER A 34 -6.63 12.06 -14.66
N GLN A 35 -6.28 10.78 -14.82
CA GLN A 35 -7.23 9.69 -14.68
C GLN A 35 -7.76 9.52 -13.24
N MET A 36 -6.92 9.73 -12.23
CA MET A 36 -7.37 9.77 -10.82
C MET A 36 -8.45 10.84 -10.59
N ARG A 37 -8.24 12.04 -11.11
CA ARG A 37 -9.24 13.11 -11.09
C ARG A 37 -10.52 12.72 -11.83
N ASP A 38 -10.40 12.14 -13.03
CA ASP A 38 -11.53 11.77 -13.89
C ASP A 38 -12.42 10.68 -13.28
N VAL A 39 -11.90 9.82 -12.41
CA VAL A 39 -12.71 8.88 -11.61
C VAL A 39 -13.22 9.49 -10.29
N GLY A 40 -12.87 10.73 -10.01
CA GLY A 40 -13.36 11.48 -8.84
C GLY A 40 -12.60 11.18 -7.54
N LEU A 41 -11.34 10.75 -7.62
CA LEU A 41 -10.44 10.69 -6.47
C LEU A 41 -10.03 12.12 -6.08
N ALA A 42 -9.97 12.38 -4.78
CA ALA A 42 -9.54 13.66 -4.21
C ALA A 42 -8.17 13.57 -3.51
N ALA A 43 -7.58 12.38 -3.47
CA ALA A 43 -6.30 12.13 -2.79
C ALA A 43 -5.56 10.94 -3.43
N THR A 44 -4.24 10.93 -3.27
CA THR A 44 -3.37 9.85 -3.75
C THR A 44 -2.15 9.68 -2.87
N GLU A 45 -1.56 8.48 -2.88
CA GLU A 45 -0.18 8.28 -2.46
C GLU A 45 0.78 8.78 -3.53
N PHE A 46 2.06 8.97 -3.14
CA PHE A 46 3.07 9.56 -4.03
C PHE A 46 3.50 8.65 -5.18
N GLY A 47 3.38 7.32 -5.01
CA GLY A 47 4.02 6.36 -5.90
C GLY A 47 5.54 6.30 -5.69
N PRO A 48 6.26 5.57 -6.56
CA PRO A 48 7.70 5.37 -6.43
C PRO A 48 8.53 6.63 -6.70
N GLU A 49 9.79 6.61 -6.27
CA GLU A 49 10.75 7.68 -6.56
C GLU A 49 10.87 7.92 -8.08
N GLY A 50 10.88 9.18 -8.51
CA GLY A 50 10.92 9.57 -9.92
C GLY A 50 9.56 9.60 -10.64
N PHE A 51 8.47 9.11 -10.03
CA PHE A 51 7.13 9.28 -10.61
C PHE A 51 6.61 10.72 -10.49
N LEU A 52 6.71 11.30 -9.32
CA LEU A 52 6.48 12.74 -9.08
C LEU A 52 7.82 13.49 -9.01
N PRO A 53 7.84 14.83 -9.18
CA PRO A 53 9.06 15.60 -9.02
C PRO A 53 9.78 15.32 -7.70
N ASP A 54 11.12 15.30 -7.73
CA ASP A 54 11.94 15.05 -6.53
C ASP A 54 11.92 16.22 -5.55
N ASP A 55 11.83 17.46 -6.06
CA ASP A 55 11.69 18.64 -5.20
C ASP A 55 10.35 18.59 -4.45
N PRO A 56 10.35 18.69 -3.11
CA PRO A 56 9.14 18.56 -2.31
C PRO A 56 8.05 19.60 -2.63
N THR A 57 8.46 20.83 -2.98
CA THR A 57 7.54 21.91 -3.33
C THR A 57 6.89 21.66 -4.69
N ASP A 58 7.68 21.20 -5.66
CA ASP A 58 7.19 20.85 -6.98
C ASP A 58 6.26 19.62 -6.93
N LYS A 59 6.60 18.64 -6.08
CA LYS A 59 5.73 17.48 -5.80
C LYS A 59 4.36 17.93 -5.27
N ALA A 60 4.35 18.76 -4.25
CA ALA A 60 3.12 19.32 -3.66
C ALA A 60 2.30 20.10 -4.69
N ARG A 61 2.97 20.95 -5.48
CA ARG A 61 2.32 21.73 -6.53
C ARG A 61 1.72 20.83 -7.62
N THR A 62 2.44 19.80 -8.06
CA THR A 62 1.96 18.87 -9.09
C THR A 62 0.66 18.18 -8.64
N LEU A 63 0.56 17.76 -7.39
CA LEU A 63 -0.66 17.18 -6.84
C LEU A 63 -1.79 18.22 -6.77
N ALA A 64 -1.50 19.42 -6.24
CA ALA A 64 -2.49 20.48 -6.10
C ALA A 64 -3.04 20.94 -7.46
N ASP A 65 -2.19 21.08 -8.49
CA ASP A 65 -2.58 21.43 -9.86
C ASP A 65 -3.53 20.40 -10.49
N ASN A 66 -3.46 19.14 -10.03
CA ASN A 66 -4.38 18.07 -10.41
C ASN A 66 -5.58 17.92 -9.45
N GLY A 67 -5.72 18.80 -8.46
CA GLY A 67 -6.82 18.75 -7.47
C GLY A 67 -6.73 17.57 -6.50
N LEU A 68 -5.54 16.99 -6.33
CA LEU A 68 -5.29 15.84 -5.47
C LEU A 68 -4.57 16.26 -4.18
N ARG A 69 -4.99 15.69 -3.04
CA ARG A 69 -4.28 15.81 -1.77
C ARG A 69 -3.27 14.67 -1.64
N ALA A 70 -2.14 14.94 -1.01
CA ALA A 70 -1.18 13.89 -0.64
C ALA A 70 -1.71 13.11 0.57
N VAL A 71 -1.73 11.80 0.50
CA VAL A 71 -2.06 10.90 1.62
C VAL A 71 -0.79 10.51 2.36
N GLY A 72 0.19 10.01 1.63
CA GLY A 72 1.41 9.41 2.11
C GLY A 72 2.19 8.77 0.99
N GLY A 73 3.00 7.81 1.33
CA GLY A 73 3.74 7.04 0.34
C GLY A 73 4.39 5.80 0.92
N PHE A 74 4.52 4.82 0.05
CA PHE A 74 5.23 3.59 0.31
C PHE A 74 6.75 3.83 0.27
N VAL A 75 7.44 3.39 1.32
CA VAL A 75 8.90 3.52 1.45
C VAL A 75 9.48 2.17 1.85
N PRO A 76 10.02 1.40 0.88
CA PRO A 76 10.73 0.17 1.17
C PRO A 76 12.10 0.52 1.80
N VAL A 77 12.42 -0.10 2.92
CA VAL A 77 13.65 0.18 3.67
C VAL A 77 14.20 -1.07 4.34
N VAL A 78 15.52 -1.25 4.32
CA VAL A 78 16.19 -2.36 5.00
C VAL A 78 16.19 -2.12 6.51
N LEU A 79 15.52 -2.99 7.26
CA LEU A 79 15.33 -2.84 8.70
C LEU A 79 16.00 -3.93 9.54
N HIS A 80 16.42 -5.03 8.94
CA HIS A 80 16.91 -6.22 9.64
C HIS A 80 18.43 -6.27 9.77
N GLU A 81 19.16 -5.38 9.11
CA GLU A 81 20.62 -5.36 9.13
C GLU A 81 21.14 -4.38 10.20
N ALA A 82 21.90 -4.90 11.18
CA ALA A 82 22.43 -4.09 12.28
C ALA A 82 23.47 -3.04 11.84
N THR A 83 24.07 -3.21 10.68
CA THR A 83 25.07 -2.29 10.09
C THR A 83 24.43 -1.20 9.22
N HIS A 84 23.14 -1.31 8.90
CA HIS A 84 22.38 -0.34 8.13
C HIS A 84 21.63 0.61 9.06
N ASP A 85 21.82 1.93 8.90
CA ASP A 85 21.01 2.93 9.61
C ASP A 85 19.93 3.50 8.69
N PRO A 86 18.63 3.14 8.90
CA PRO A 86 17.54 3.58 8.03
C PRO A 86 17.14 5.06 8.23
N VAL A 87 17.64 5.72 9.27
CA VAL A 87 17.19 7.07 9.64
C VAL A 87 17.48 8.13 8.58
N PRO A 88 18.65 8.18 7.90
CA PRO A 88 18.92 9.21 6.91
C PRO A 88 17.92 9.18 5.73
N GLU A 89 17.61 7.99 5.21
CA GLU A 89 16.66 7.85 4.08
C GLU A 89 15.23 8.19 4.50
N ILE A 90 14.81 7.76 5.70
CA ILE A 90 13.47 8.10 6.20
C ILE A 90 13.33 9.59 6.50
N LYS A 91 14.36 10.27 7.02
CA LYS A 91 14.34 11.73 7.17
C LYS A 91 14.12 12.44 5.85
N LYS A 92 14.84 12.02 4.80
CA LYS A 92 14.66 12.57 3.44
C LYS A 92 13.21 12.39 2.95
N ALA A 93 12.63 11.20 3.14
CA ALA A 93 11.24 10.95 2.79
C ALA A 93 10.26 11.84 3.58
N LEU A 94 10.46 11.96 4.90
CA LEU A 94 9.61 12.79 5.77
C LEU A 94 9.64 14.28 5.38
N GLU A 95 10.76 14.83 4.92
CA GLU A 95 10.84 16.20 4.40
C GLU A 95 9.87 16.41 3.22
N GLY A 96 9.84 15.46 2.28
CA GLY A 96 8.88 15.47 1.16
C GLY A 96 7.43 15.36 1.61
N PHE A 97 7.16 14.53 2.62
CA PHE A 97 5.82 14.31 3.16
C PHE A 97 5.30 15.57 3.85
N VAL A 98 6.12 16.20 4.70
CA VAL A 98 5.76 17.45 5.38
C VAL A 98 5.47 18.57 4.37
N ALA A 99 6.34 18.74 3.37
CA ALA A 99 6.17 19.79 2.36
C ALA A 99 4.89 19.61 1.52
N ALA A 100 4.49 18.37 1.24
CA ALA A 100 3.27 18.05 0.51
C ALA A 100 2.01 17.95 1.39
N GLY A 101 2.15 18.08 2.71
CA GLY A 101 1.04 17.93 3.66
C GLY A 101 0.53 16.49 3.77
N ALA A 102 1.37 15.50 3.45
CA ALA A 102 1.03 14.09 3.62
C ALA A 102 1.12 13.66 5.08
N GLY A 103 0.22 12.78 5.50
CA GLY A 103 0.09 12.37 6.91
C GLY A 103 0.59 10.97 7.24
N THR A 104 0.92 10.14 6.23
CA THR A 104 1.23 8.72 6.47
C THR A 104 2.51 8.28 5.78
N LEU A 105 3.41 7.69 6.56
CA LEU A 105 4.60 6.98 6.08
C LEU A 105 4.29 5.48 6.10
N VAL A 106 4.26 4.86 4.93
CA VAL A 106 3.99 3.43 4.76
C VAL A 106 5.31 2.70 4.56
N LEU A 107 5.84 2.08 5.62
CA LEU A 107 7.12 1.36 5.62
C LEU A 107 6.92 -0.09 5.16
N ALA A 108 7.74 -0.56 4.25
CA ALA A 108 7.90 -1.98 3.97
C ALA A 108 9.31 -2.44 4.35
N ALA A 109 9.42 -3.59 5.01
CA ALA A 109 10.70 -4.13 5.46
C ALA A 109 11.43 -4.81 4.29
N ALA A 110 12.09 -4.02 3.45
CA ALA A 110 12.79 -4.50 2.26
C ALA A 110 13.86 -5.55 2.58
N THR A 111 14.06 -6.48 1.64
CA THR A 111 15.10 -7.51 1.75
C THR A 111 16.50 -7.02 1.44
N GLY A 112 16.64 -5.87 0.78
CA GLY A 112 17.89 -5.37 0.22
C GLY A 112 18.20 -5.91 -1.19
N THR A 113 17.26 -6.66 -1.78
CA THR A 113 17.36 -7.14 -3.18
C THR A 113 16.14 -6.69 -3.98
N ASP A 114 16.28 -6.59 -5.30
CA ASP A 114 15.19 -6.18 -6.18
C ASP A 114 14.10 -7.25 -6.30
N GLY A 115 12.86 -6.78 -6.42
CA GLY A 115 11.69 -7.61 -6.69
C GLY A 115 11.07 -8.25 -5.44
N TYR A 116 9.98 -8.99 -5.67
CA TYR A 116 9.11 -9.55 -4.61
C TYR A 116 8.89 -11.07 -4.74
N ASP A 117 9.71 -11.75 -5.53
CA ASP A 117 9.55 -13.19 -5.77
C ASP A 117 10.34 -14.08 -4.79
N ALA A 118 11.19 -13.50 -3.94
CA ALA A 118 11.96 -14.22 -2.94
C ALA A 118 12.34 -13.33 -1.76
N ARG A 119 12.48 -13.94 -0.59
CA ARG A 119 12.97 -13.28 0.62
C ARG A 119 13.86 -14.22 1.45
N PRO A 120 14.87 -13.71 2.17
CA PRO A 120 15.61 -14.48 3.15
C PRO A 120 14.78 -14.77 4.40
N VAL A 121 15.20 -15.78 5.17
CA VAL A 121 14.64 -16.04 6.49
C VAL A 121 15.47 -15.29 7.54
N LEU A 122 14.82 -14.54 8.41
CA LEU A 122 15.48 -13.85 9.52
C LEU A 122 15.71 -14.78 10.71
N ASP A 123 16.90 -14.66 11.29
CA ASP A 123 17.16 -15.18 12.61
C ASP A 123 16.64 -14.22 13.71
N ASP A 124 16.75 -14.64 14.97
CA ASP A 124 16.32 -13.82 16.11
C ASP A 124 17.07 -12.49 16.25
N ALA A 125 18.32 -12.41 15.76
CA ALA A 125 19.07 -11.15 15.78
C ALA A 125 18.53 -10.18 14.74
N GLY A 126 18.26 -10.64 13.53
CA GLY A 126 17.62 -9.85 12.48
C GLY A 126 16.24 -9.35 12.90
N TRP A 127 15.43 -10.20 13.54
CA TRP A 127 14.13 -9.81 14.06
C TRP A 127 14.24 -8.72 15.15
N ARG A 128 15.15 -8.86 16.11
CA ARG A 128 15.35 -7.80 17.13
C ARG A 128 15.78 -6.48 16.52
N THR A 129 16.64 -6.51 15.51
CA THR A 129 17.08 -5.30 14.78
C THR A 129 15.90 -4.65 14.07
N LEU A 130 15.12 -5.43 13.31
CA LEU A 130 13.93 -4.96 12.58
C LEU A 130 12.93 -4.27 13.53
N LEU A 131 12.54 -4.93 14.61
CA LEU A 131 11.58 -4.38 15.56
C LEU A 131 12.10 -3.10 16.24
N THR A 132 13.40 -3.07 16.57
CA THR A 132 14.05 -1.86 17.15
C THR A 132 14.02 -0.70 16.15
N HIS A 133 14.29 -0.97 14.87
CA HIS A 133 14.23 0.06 13.82
C HIS A 133 12.80 0.55 13.59
N LEU A 134 11.79 -0.33 13.58
CA LEU A 134 10.38 0.07 13.48
C LEU A 134 9.99 1.06 14.58
N ASP A 135 10.29 0.76 15.84
CA ASP A 135 9.99 1.66 16.96
C ASP A 135 10.77 2.98 16.88
N ARG A 136 11.99 2.94 16.35
CA ARG A 136 12.81 4.15 16.15
C ARG A 136 12.23 5.04 15.06
N LEU A 137 11.78 4.47 13.95
CA LEU A 137 11.20 5.19 12.83
C LEU A 137 9.80 5.71 13.13
N ASP A 138 9.01 4.98 13.90
CA ASP A 138 7.70 5.45 14.41
C ASP A 138 7.86 6.73 15.21
N ARG A 139 8.79 6.73 16.19
CA ARG A 139 9.10 7.94 16.98
C ARG A 139 9.64 9.08 16.11
N LEU A 140 10.44 8.78 15.09
CA LEU A 140 10.98 9.80 14.18
C LEU A 140 9.86 10.45 13.35
N ALA A 141 8.97 9.66 12.76
CA ALA A 141 7.84 10.16 11.99
C ALA A 141 6.89 11.01 12.85
N ALA A 142 6.60 10.55 14.07
CA ALA A 142 5.76 11.29 15.03
C ALA A 142 6.31 12.69 15.36
N GLN A 143 7.64 12.88 15.40
CA GLN A 143 8.27 14.20 15.60
C GLN A 143 7.95 15.18 14.45
N SER A 144 7.65 14.66 13.26
CA SER A 144 7.24 15.43 12.09
C SER A 144 5.72 15.54 11.92
N GLY A 145 4.94 15.01 12.90
CA GLY A 145 3.48 14.95 12.82
C GLY A 145 2.96 13.93 11.81
N ILE A 146 3.80 12.96 11.41
CA ILE A 146 3.46 11.91 10.44
C ILE A 146 3.26 10.60 11.18
N THR A 147 2.21 9.87 10.80
CA THR A 147 1.94 8.51 11.29
C THR A 147 2.75 7.51 10.48
N ALA A 148 3.64 6.77 11.14
CA ALA A 148 4.30 5.63 10.49
C ALA A 148 3.44 4.37 10.62
N THR A 149 3.43 3.58 9.57
CA THR A 149 2.79 2.26 9.55
C THR A 149 3.74 1.25 8.93
N LEU A 150 3.72 0.02 9.45
CA LEU A 150 4.33 -1.10 8.76
C LEU A 150 3.31 -1.73 7.82
N HIS A 151 3.73 -1.94 6.59
CA HIS A 151 2.99 -2.60 5.54
C HIS A 151 3.53 -4.03 5.35
N PRO A 152 2.85 -5.09 5.83
CA PRO A 152 3.17 -6.46 5.45
C PRO A 152 3.03 -6.63 3.94
N HIS A 153 4.09 -7.06 3.27
CA HIS A 153 4.13 -7.13 1.82
C HIS A 153 4.81 -8.43 1.35
N VAL A 154 4.25 -9.07 0.34
CA VAL A 154 4.84 -10.26 -0.28
C VAL A 154 6.26 -9.96 -0.74
N GLY A 155 7.19 -10.88 -0.49
CA GLY A 155 8.60 -10.73 -0.86
C GLY A 155 9.40 -9.74 0.01
N THR A 156 8.83 -9.25 1.12
CA THR A 156 9.55 -8.45 2.13
C THR A 156 9.86 -9.28 3.38
N MET A 157 10.53 -8.69 4.36
CA MET A 157 10.87 -9.38 5.61
C MET A 157 9.67 -9.60 6.53
N VAL A 158 8.53 -8.90 6.27
CA VAL A 158 7.27 -9.11 6.99
C VAL A 158 6.17 -9.42 5.97
N GLU A 159 5.85 -10.70 5.84
CA GLU A 159 4.92 -11.21 4.82
C GLU A 159 3.85 -12.14 5.42
N THR A 160 4.28 -13.16 6.18
CA THR A 160 3.40 -14.22 6.66
C THR A 160 2.64 -13.83 7.92
N THR A 161 1.64 -14.64 8.27
CA THR A 161 0.90 -14.50 9.54
C THR A 161 1.84 -14.41 10.74
N ASP A 162 2.81 -15.34 10.85
CA ASP A 162 3.77 -15.38 11.95
C ASP A 162 4.63 -14.09 12.00
N ASP A 163 5.01 -13.55 10.84
CA ASP A 163 5.78 -12.30 10.76
C ASP A 163 4.94 -11.11 11.26
N VAL A 164 3.67 -11.04 10.87
CA VAL A 164 2.74 -9.98 11.30
C VAL A 164 2.50 -10.05 12.80
N GLU A 165 2.28 -11.26 13.34
CA GLU A 165 2.13 -11.48 14.78
C GLU A 165 3.38 -11.05 15.55
N ARG A 166 4.58 -11.37 15.06
CA ARG A 166 5.85 -10.91 15.67
C ARG A 166 5.95 -9.40 15.73
N VAL A 167 5.49 -8.69 14.70
CA VAL A 167 5.46 -7.22 14.72
C VAL A 167 4.42 -6.70 15.70
N ILE A 168 3.23 -7.30 15.73
CA ILE A 168 2.16 -6.91 16.68
C ILE A 168 2.65 -7.04 18.12
N ASP A 169 3.35 -8.11 18.44
CA ASP A 169 3.83 -8.41 19.79
C ASP A 169 5.12 -7.65 20.15
N GLY A 170 5.97 -7.37 19.17
CA GLY A 170 7.32 -6.86 19.41
C GLY A 170 7.55 -5.37 19.14
N SER A 171 6.58 -4.65 18.55
CA SER A 171 6.70 -3.23 18.21
C SER A 171 5.39 -2.48 18.47
N GLY A 172 5.50 -1.19 18.79
CA GLY A 172 4.36 -0.27 18.93
C GLY A 172 3.84 0.34 17.65
N ILE A 173 4.53 0.17 16.51
CA ILE A 173 4.20 0.81 15.24
C ILE A 173 2.78 0.47 14.77
N GLY A 174 2.10 1.45 14.13
CA GLY A 174 0.83 1.20 13.45
C GLY A 174 0.97 0.21 12.29
N LEU A 175 -0.13 -0.37 11.86
CA LEU A 175 -0.16 -1.25 10.70
C LEU A 175 -0.85 -0.55 9.53
N CYS A 176 -0.31 -0.74 8.33
CA CYS A 176 -1.04 -0.62 7.08
C CYS A 176 -1.71 -1.98 6.80
N LEU A 177 -3.02 -2.02 6.83
CA LEU A 177 -3.78 -3.20 6.46
C LEU A 177 -3.84 -3.28 4.93
N ASP A 178 -2.95 -4.05 4.33
CA ASP A 178 -3.08 -4.41 2.91
C ASP A 178 -3.84 -5.72 2.78
N THR A 179 -5.03 -5.66 2.22
CA THR A 179 -5.93 -6.81 2.18
C THR A 179 -5.46 -7.89 1.23
N GLY A 180 -4.76 -7.54 0.17
CA GLY A 180 -4.23 -8.47 -0.81
C GLY A 180 -2.94 -9.15 -0.34
N HIS A 181 -1.94 -8.36 0.06
CA HIS A 181 -0.66 -8.92 0.52
C HIS A 181 -0.83 -9.82 1.74
N LEU A 182 -1.70 -9.44 2.69
CA LEU A 182 -2.01 -10.29 3.84
C LEU A 182 -2.61 -11.64 3.40
N LEU A 183 -3.60 -11.62 2.49
CA LEU A 183 -4.21 -12.86 1.99
C LEU A 183 -3.18 -13.75 1.29
N ILE A 184 -2.34 -13.16 0.42
CA ILE A 184 -1.29 -13.89 -0.32
C ILE A 184 -0.23 -14.43 0.65
N GLY A 185 0.14 -13.66 1.69
CA GLY A 185 1.06 -14.10 2.76
C GLY A 185 0.47 -15.14 3.72
N GLY A 186 -0.82 -15.51 3.55
CA GLY A 186 -1.51 -16.53 4.34
C GLY A 186 -2.21 -16.02 5.60
N ALA A 187 -2.22 -14.70 5.82
CA ALA A 187 -2.98 -14.08 6.90
C ALA A 187 -4.45 -13.85 6.49
N ASP A 188 -5.33 -13.77 7.49
CA ASP A 188 -6.73 -13.40 7.29
C ASP A 188 -6.91 -11.88 7.53
N PRO A 189 -7.09 -11.07 6.47
CA PRO A 189 -7.24 -9.62 6.63
C PRO A 189 -8.52 -9.22 7.35
N VAL A 190 -9.59 -10.04 7.30
CA VAL A 190 -10.83 -9.80 8.04
C VAL A 190 -10.61 -10.01 9.54
N ALA A 191 -9.96 -11.11 9.92
CA ALA A 191 -9.62 -11.39 11.31
C ALA A 191 -8.67 -10.32 11.88
N LEU A 192 -7.68 -9.87 11.09
CA LEU A 192 -6.78 -8.81 11.51
C LEU A 192 -7.52 -7.47 11.71
N ALA A 193 -8.40 -7.11 10.78
CA ALA A 193 -9.23 -5.90 10.90
C ALA A 193 -10.11 -5.94 12.16
N ALA A 194 -10.75 -7.08 12.44
CA ALA A 194 -11.62 -7.24 13.61
C ALA A 194 -10.86 -7.28 14.93
N GLY A 195 -9.73 -8.01 14.97
CA GLY A 195 -8.95 -8.23 16.20
C GLY A 195 -8.02 -7.08 16.57
N HIS A 196 -7.52 -6.36 15.57
CA HIS A 196 -6.47 -5.34 15.74
C HIS A 196 -6.82 -3.98 15.17
N ALA A 197 -8.11 -3.62 15.02
CA ALA A 197 -8.57 -2.37 14.40
C ALA A 197 -7.83 -1.12 14.93
N ARG A 198 -7.52 -1.07 16.24
CA ARG A 198 -6.81 0.07 16.85
C ARG A 198 -5.33 0.19 16.46
N ARG A 199 -4.74 -0.89 15.91
CA ARG A 199 -3.37 -0.89 15.39
C ARG A 199 -3.33 -0.47 13.93
N ILE A 200 -4.46 -0.56 13.21
CA ILE A 200 -4.57 -0.18 11.82
C ILE A 200 -4.68 1.35 11.74
N ARG A 201 -3.70 1.97 11.10
CA ARG A 201 -3.61 3.42 10.91
C ARG A 201 -3.67 3.83 9.44
N HIS A 202 -3.55 2.85 8.55
CA HIS A 202 -3.63 3.02 7.12
C HIS A 202 -4.19 1.76 6.47
N THR A 203 -4.74 1.86 5.25
CA THR A 203 -5.23 0.69 4.52
C THR A 203 -4.90 0.77 3.05
N HIS A 204 -4.46 -0.35 2.49
CA HIS A 204 -4.45 -0.61 1.06
C HIS A 204 -5.52 -1.65 0.75
N LEU A 205 -6.52 -1.26 0.00
CA LEU A 205 -7.61 -2.15 -0.38
C LEU A 205 -7.29 -2.80 -1.73
N LYS A 206 -6.99 -4.08 -1.69
CA LYS A 206 -6.76 -4.95 -2.84
C LYS A 206 -7.74 -6.12 -2.79
N ASP A 207 -8.32 -6.48 -3.92
CA ASP A 207 -9.10 -7.71 -4.05
C ASP A 207 -8.33 -8.75 -4.86
N VAL A 208 -8.44 -10.00 -4.49
CA VAL A 208 -7.56 -11.08 -4.96
C VAL A 208 -8.40 -12.30 -5.34
N ASP A 209 -8.08 -12.90 -6.47
CA ASP A 209 -8.51 -14.25 -6.80
C ASP A 209 -7.70 -15.25 -5.98
N VAL A 210 -8.34 -15.86 -5.00
CA VAL A 210 -7.71 -16.78 -4.02
C VAL A 210 -7.06 -18.00 -4.69
N SER A 211 -7.50 -18.38 -5.89
CA SER A 211 -6.88 -19.49 -6.61
C SER A 211 -5.44 -19.19 -7.02
N TRP A 212 -5.16 -17.94 -7.39
CA TRP A 212 -3.82 -17.45 -7.68
C TRP A 212 -3.00 -17.30 -6.41
N ALA A 213 -3.57 -16.75 -5.32
CA ALA A 213 -2.88 -16.63 -4.04
C ALA A 213 -2.38 -18.00 -3.55
N ARG A 214 -3.21 -19.05 -3.63
CA ARG A 214 -2.82 -20.41 -3.28
C ARG A 214 -1.68 -20.97 -4.14
N ARG A 215 -1.61 -20.61 -5.41
CA ARG A 215 -0.50 -21.01 -6.30
C ARG A 215 0.80 -20.31 -5.93
N VAL A 216 0.74 -19.03 -5.52
CA VAL A 216 1.91 -18.29 -5.00
C VAL A 216 2.37 -18.94 -3.70
N GLN A 217 1.47 -19.15 -2.74
CA GLN A 217 1.77 -19.78 -1.44
C GLN A 217 2.42 -21.16 -1.58
N SER A 218 1.99 -21.94 -2.57
CA SER A 218 2.57 -23.27 -2.84
C SER A 218 3.88 -23.23 -3.65
N GLY A 219 4.34 -22.06 -4.10
CA GLY A 219 5.50 -21.92 -4.98
C GLY A 219 5.25 -22.41 -6.42
N ALA A 220 4.00 -22.69 -6.81
CA ALA A 220 3.65 -23.14 -8.17
C ALA A 220 3.77 -22.01 -9.21
N VAL A 221 3.77 -20.78 -8.78
CA VAL A 221 3.95 -19.58 -9.61
C VAL A 221 4.63 -18.51 -8.75
N THR A 222 5.44 -17.63 -9.37
CA THR A 222 5.99 -16.48 -8.64
C THR A 222 4.92 -15.42 -8.43
N TYR A 223 5.13 -14.54 -7.45
CA TYR A 223 4.24 -13.41 -7.20
C TYR A 223 4.08 -12.52 -8.45
N THR A 224 5.21 -12.12 -9.04
CA THR A 224 5.23 -11.26 -10.24
C THR A 224 4.45 -11.88 -11.41
N GLU A 225 4.59 -13.20 -11.63
CA GLU A 225 3.84 -13.87 -12.69
C GLU A 225 2.35 -13.95 -12.38
N ALA A 226 1.97 -14.19 -11.12
CA ALA A 226 0.56 -14.20 -10.72
C ALA A 226 -0.10 -12.82 -10.92
N VAL A 227 0.61 -11.72 -10.58
CA VAL A 227 0.16 -10.36 -10.88
C VAL A 227 -0.05 -10.17 -12.38
N ARG A 228 0.92 -10.57 -13.19
CA ARG A 228 0.84 -10.46 -14.68
C ARG A 228 -0.35 -11.22 -15.26
N GLN A 229 -0.74 -12.32 -14.63
CA GLN A 229 -1.89 -13.14 -15.00
C GLN A 229 -3.22 -12.67 -14.44
N GLY A 230 -3.24 -11.51 -13.74
CA GLY A 230 -4.46 -10.90 -13.24
C GLY A 230 -4.96 -11.49 -11.91
N MET A 231 -4.04 -11.81 -11.01
CA MET A 231 -4.37 -12.24 -9.64
C MET A 231 -5.19 -11.19 -8.90
N TYR A 232 -4.84 -9.91 -9.06
CA TYR A 232 -5.61 -8.83 -8.48
C TYR A 232 -6.83 -8.50 -9.32
N ARG A 233 -7.93 -8.19 -8.65
CA ARG A 233 -9.24 -7.88 -9.23
C ARG A 233 -9.74 -6.52 -8.73
N PRO A 234 -10.62 -5.85 -9.49
CA PRO A 234 -11.38 -4.74 -8.93
C PRO A 234 -12.11 -5.14 -7.66
N LEU A 235 -12.22 -4.24 -6.69
CA LEU A 235 -12.89 -4.52 -5.42
C LEU A 235 -14.31 -5.07 -5.64
N GLY A 236 -14.63 -6.16 -4.93
CA GLY A 236 -15.89 -6.90 -5.05
C GLY A 236 -15.94 -7.89 -6.20
N GLN A 237 -14.84 -8.09 -6.94
CA GLN A 237 -14.73 -9.08 -8.02
C GLN A 237 -13.72 -10.21 -7.72
N GLY A 238 -13.04 -10.14 -6.58
CA GLY A 238 -12.21 -11.19 -6.03
C GLY A 238 -12.87 -11.89 -4.84
N ASP A 239 -12.05 -12.45 -3.97
CA ASP A 239 -12.49 -13.29 -2.85
C ASP A 239 -12.28 -12.62 -1.48
N VAL A 240 -11.78 -11.39 -1.41
CA VAL A 240 -11.60 -10.66 -0.15
C VAL A 240 -12.91 -10.03 0.31
N ASP A 241 -13.32 -10.29 1.55
CA ASP A 241 -14.52 -9.66 2.12
C ASP A 241 -14.24 -8.19 2.53
N ILE A 242 -14.18 -7.33 1.51
CA ILE A 242 -13.95 -5.89 1.68
C ILE A 242 -15.03 -5.25 2.57
N ALA A 243 -16.28 -5.74 2.49
CA ALA A 243 -17.38 -5.21 3.28
C ALA A 243 -17.19 -5.47 4.77
N ALA A 244 -16.78 -6.67 5.15
CA ALA A 244 -16.48 -7.03 6.54
C ALA A 244 -15.30 -6.20 7.08
N ILE A 245 -14.24 -6.00 6.28
CA ILE A 245 -13.07 -5.20 6.67
C ILE A 245 -13.46 -3.75 6.92
N VAL A 246 -14.10 -3.10 5.95
CA VAL A 246 -14.55 -1.70 6.09
C VAL A 246 -15.51 -1.57 7.28
N GLY A 247 -16.46 -2.51 7.44
CA GLY A 247 -17.38 -2.50 8.56
C GLY A 247 -16.70 -2.61 9.93
N ALA A 248 -15.67 -3.47 10.05
CA ALA A 248 -14.89 -3.62 11.28
C ALA A 248 -14.10 -2.34 11.62
N LEU A 249 -13.45 -1.73 10.62
CA LEU A 249 -12.68 -0.51 10.79
C LEU A 249 -13.57 0.70 11.14
N GLU A 250 -14.65 0.92 10.40
CA GLU A 250 -15.60 2.01 10.70
C GLU A 250 -16.24 1.83 12.08
N GLY A 251 -16.62 0.58 12.42
CA GLY A 251 -17.15 0.25 13.74
C GLY A 251 -16.17 0.51 14.89
N ALA A 252 -14.87 0.43 14.63
CA ALA A 252 -13.81 0.76 15.59
C ALA A 252 -13.42 2.25 15.59
N GLY A 253 -14.02 3.08 14.73
CA GLY A 253 -13.74 4.52 14.62
C GLY A 253 -12.47 4.83 13.82
N TYR A 254 -12.11 4.01 12.85
CA TYR A 254 -11.00 4.28 11.94
C TYR A 254 -11.23 5.59 11.18
N ASP A 255 -10.24 6.46 11.19
CA ASP A 255 -10.27 7.80 10.58
C ASP A 255 -9.21 7.99 9.48
N GLY A 256 -8.46 6.93 9.14
CA GLY A 256 -7.46 6.91 8.08
C GLY A 256 -8.06 6.80 6.68
N TRP A 257 -7.20 6.74 5.68
CA TRP A 257 -7.55 6.61 4.27
C TRP A 257 -7.81 5.16 3.88
N TYR A 258 -8.73 4.96 2.93
CA TYR A 258 -8.91 3.73 2.18
C TYR A 258 -8.26 3.92 0.82
N VAL A 259 -7.03 3.46 0.67
CA VAL A 259 -6.28 3.59 -0.57
C VAL A 259 -6.60 2.41 -1.49
N LEU A 260 -7.05 2.72 -2.69
CA LEU A 260 -7.26 1.72 -3.73
C LEU A 260 -5.92 1.33 -4.32
N GLU A 261 -5.57 0.07 -4.19
CA GLU A 261 -4.41 -0.54 -4.82
C GLU A 261 -4.80 -1.83 -5.53
N GLN A 262 -4.41 -1.91 -6.78
CA GLN A 262 -4.48 -3.12 -7.59
C GLN A 262 -3.16 -3.23 -8.32
N ASP A 263 -2.28 -4.11 -7.87
CA ASP A 263 -0.98 -4.25 -8.52
C ASP A 263 -1.19 -4.68 -9.97
N THR A 264 -0.74 -3.83 -10.87
CA THR A 264 -1.00 -3.96 -12.29
C THR A 264 0.32 -3.99 -13.06
N ILE A 265 0.46 -4.97 -13.95
CA ILE A 265 1.58 -5.06 -14.88
C ILE A 265 1.06 -4.83 -16.30
N LEU A 266 1.40 -3.69 -16.89
CA LEU A 266 1.01 -3.38 -18.25
C LEU A 266 2.02 -4.02 -19.23
N PRO A 267 1.54 -4.78 -20.23
CA PRO A 267 2.45 -5.44 -21.17
C PRO A 267 3.08 -4.47 -22.17
N GLY A 268 2.53 -3.27 -22.30
CA GLY A 268 2.95 -2.23 -23.24
C GLY A 268 2.12 -0.96 -23.11
N PRO A 269 2.36 0.03 -23.97
CA PRO A 269 1.56 1.25 -24.01
C PRO A 269 0.10 0.93 -24.34
N LEU A 270 -0.82 1.71 -23.78
CA LEU A 270 -2.25 1.57 -24.05
C LEU A 270 -2.55 1.91 -25.51
N GLY A 271 -3.35 1.07 -26.16
CA GLY A 271 -3.84 1.31 -27.52
C GLY A 271 -4.83 2.48 -27.59
N ALA A 272 -5.01 3.05 -28.77
CA ALA A 272 -5.97 4.12 -28.98
C ALA A 272 -7.40 3.65 -28.63
N GLY A 273 -8.02 4.29 -27.63
CA GLY A 273 -9.37 3.97 -27.14
C GLY A 273 -9.43 2.88 -26.08
N GLU A 274 -8.29 2.31 -25.66
CA GLU A 274 -8.24 1.42 -24.51
C GLU A 274 -8.37 2.22 -23.21
N LEU A 275 -9.26 1.80 -22.34
CA LEU A 275 -9.44 2.44 -21.04
C LEU A 275 -8.27 2.11 -20.08
N GLY A 276 -7.69 0.92 -20.21
CA GLY A 276 -6.63 0.45 -19.32
C GLY A 276 -7.08 0.39 -17.85
N PRO A 277 -6.16 0.60 -16.90
CA PRO A 277 -6.43 0.42 -15.48
C PRO A 277 -7.53 1.32 -14.88
N ILE A 278 -7.83 2.47 -15.51
CA ILE A 278 -8.88 3.38 -15.03
C ILE A 278 -10.26 2.70 -14.92
N ALA A 279 -10.52 1.68 -15.76
CA ALA A 279 -11.77 0.93 -15.71
C ALA A 279 -11.92 0.15 -14.40
N ASP A 280 -10.86 -0.50 -13.97
CA ASP A 280 -10.80 -1.30 -12.73
C ASP A 280 -10.89 -0.40 -11.50
N VAL A 281 -10.17 0.72 -11.50
CA VAL A 281 -10.24 1.71 -10.40
C VAL A 281 -11.66 2.29 -10.29
N ARG A 282 -12.31 2.58 -11.41
CA ARG A 282 -13.70 3.06 -11.41
C ARG A 282 -14.64 2.01 -10.81
N ALA A 283 -14.51 0.75 -11.21
CA ALA A 283 -15.30 -0.34 -10.64
C ALA A 283 -15.09 -0.49 -9.12
N SER A 284 -13.86 -0.37 -8.65
CA SER A 284 -13.51 -0.41 -7.22
C SER A 284 -14.13 0.76 -6.44
N ILE A 285 -14.11 1.98 -6.97
CA ILE A 285 -14.77 3.14 -6.36
C ILE A 285 -16.29 2.94 -6.30
N GLU A 286 -16.89 2.43 -7.36
CA GLU A 286 -18.34 2.14 -7.41
C GLU A 286 -18.73 1.09 -6.38
N HIS A 287 -17.91 0.05 -6.19
CA HIS A 287 -18.12 -0.96 -5.15
C HIS A 287 -18.11 -0.33 -3.76
N LEU A 288 -17.09 0.46 -3.39
CA LEU A 288 -17.04 1.14 -2.08
C LEU A 288 -18.21 2.10 -1.86
N ARG A 289 -18.61 2.83 -2.88
CA ARG A 289 -19.81 3.71 -2.81
C ARG A 289 -21.11 2.90 -2.63
N ALA A 290 -21.18 1.70 -3.18
CA ALA A 290 -22.33 0.82 -2.96
C ALA A 290 -22.37 0.30 -1.52
N LEU A 291 -21.24 -0.09 -0.94
CA LEU A 291 -21.15 -0.49 0.48
C LEU A 291 -21.64 0.64 1.41
N ALA A 292 -21.24 1.88 1.16
CA ALA A 292 -21.69 3.04 1.94
C ALA A 292 -23.23 3.20 1.94
N ARG A 293 -23.85 2.97 0.79
CA ARG A 293 -25.32 3.07 0.67
C ARG A 293 -26.07 1.93 1.38
N SER A 294 -25.44 0.78 1.50
CA SER A 294 -26.04 -0.40 2.17
C SER A 294 -25.91 -0.34 3.70
N SER A 295 -25.00 0.50 4.21
CA SER A 295 -24.73 0.65 5.65
C SER A 295 -25.43 1.88 6.28
N ALA A 296 -26.11 2.71 5.47
CA ALA A 296 -26.88 3.90 5.86
C ALA A 296 -28.36 3.57 6.04
#